data_8cf58d1ec97a6f4f3b0ec92a050c25d2
#
_entry.id   8cf58d1ec97a6f4f3b0ec92a050c25d2
#
_cell.length_a   1.000
_cell.length_b   1.000
_cell.length_c   1.000
_cell.angle_alpha   90.00
_cell.angle_beta   90.00
_cell.angle_gamma   90.00
#
_symmetry.space_group_name_H-M   'P 1'
#
loop_
_entity.id
_entity.type
_entity.pdbx_description
1 polymer ?
#
loop_
_entity_poly.entity_id
_entity_poly.type
_entity_poly.pdbx_seq_one_letter_code
_entity_poly.pdbx_strand_id
1 'polypeptide(L)'
;MNMKNSIGERIAYYRKMNAMTQEELAGKLNVSTQAVSKWEQKISSPDITLLPEIASVFSISIDELFGKKVDREPVFNLVDNVPWDDDRKIRIAVYHGKKLMQQSTHQLQKGTNKINVHFDYGEVYKIHGVCNLNL
;
A
#
# COMPACT_ATOMS: atom_id res chain seq x y z
N MET A 1 -16.25 -2.91 2.91
CA MET A 1 -16.12 -2.31 4.25
C MET A 1 -16.44 -0.85 4.20
N ASN A 2 -17.32 -0.44 5.06
CA ASN A 2 -17.81 0.92 5.08
C ASN A 2 -16.89 1.78 5.95
N MET A 3 -15.92 2.45 5.32
CA MET A 3 -15.04 3.39 6.03
C MET A 3 -15.75 4.73 6.24
N LYS A 4 -16.89 4.71 6.91
CA LYS A 4 -17.57 5.94 7.36
C LYS A 4 -16.82 6.64 8.49
N ASN A 5 -15.56 6.41 8.57
CA ASN A 5 -14.88 6.61 9.80
C ASN A 5 -14.29 8.00 9.84
N SER A 6 -14.20 8.53 11.02
CA SER A 6 -13.48 9.77 11.28
C SER A 6 -12.03 9.64 10.81
N ILE A 7 -11.38 10.77 10.61
CA ILE A 7 -9.95 10.78 10.27
C ILE A 7 -9.11 10.03 11.31
N GLY A 8 -9.49 10.09 12.58
CA GLY A 8 -8.80 9.36 13.66
C GLY A 8 -8.85 7.84 13.48
N GLU A 9 -9.99 7.31 13.10
CA GLU A 9 -10.14 5.88 12.83
C GLU A 9 -9.31 5.43 11.62
N ARG A 10 -9.22 6.26 10.59
CA ARG A 10 -8.38 5.99 9.44
C ARG A 10 -6.90 6.04 9.78
N ILE A 11 -6.50 6.99 10.60
CA ILE A 11 -5.12 7.05 11.11
C ILE A 11 -4.79 5.75 11.85
N ALA A 12 -5.65 5.29 12.74
CA ALA A 12 -5.47 4.02 13.44
C ALA A 12 -5.37 2.84 12.48
N TYR A 13 -6.21 2.81 11.47
CA TYR A 13 -6.23 1.77 10.45
C TYR A 13 -4.91 1.71 9.67
N TYR A 14 -4.47 2.83 9.09
CA TYR A 14 -3.22 2.87 8.33
C TYR A 14 -1.99 2.64 9.20
N ARG A 15 -2.01 3.12 10.43
CA ARG A 15 -0.95 2.84 11.40
C ARG A 15 -0.78 1.34 11.63
N LYS A 16 -1.87 0.65 11.92
CA LYS A 16 -1.87 -0.81 12.16
C LYS A 16 -1.44 -1.57 10.92
N MET A 17 -1.91 -1.15 9.75
CA MET A 17 -1.49 -1.77 8.48
C MET A 17 -0.01 -1.64 8.20
N ASN A 18 0.61 -0.57 8.66
CA ASN A 18 2.06 -0.36 8.54
C ASN A 18 2.83 -0.94 9.74
N ALA A 19 2.18 -1.72 10.59
CA ALA A 19 2.77 -2.35 11.77
C ALA A 19 3.49 -1.34 12.69
N MET A 20 2.92 -0.13 12.84
CA MET A 20 3.44 0.91 13.71
C MET A 20 2.69 0.97 15.03
N THR A 21 3.41 1.28 16.10
CA THR A 21 2.80 1.69 17.37
C THR A 21 2.38 3.16 17.31
N GLN A 22 1.54 3.59 18.25
CA GLN A 22 1.19 5.01 18.40
C GLN A 22 2.44 5.87 18.67
N GLU A 23 3.38 5.35 19.44
CA GLU A 23 4.64 6.01 19.75
C GLU A 23 5.51 6.19 18.50
N GLU A 24 5.61 5.17 17.66
CA GLU A 24 6.37 5.24 16.41
C GLU A 24 5.77 6.27 15.44
N LEU A 25 4.45 6.28 15.31
CA LEU A 25 3.77 7.28 14.49
C LEU A 25 3.99 8.69 15.03
N ALA A 26 3.84 8.87 16.34
CA ALA A 26 4.07 10.16 17.00
C ALA A 26 5.49 10.67 16.77
N GLY A 27 6.49 9.80 16.86
CA GLY A 27 7.89 10.13 16.58
C GLY A 27 8.10 10.58 15.14
N LYS A 28 7.47 9.92 14.17
CA LYS A 28 7.57 10.30 12.75
C LYS A 28 6.92 11.64 12.44
N LEU A 29 5.88 11.98 13.18
CA LEU A 29 5.13 13.25 13.01
C LEU A 29 5.63 14.37 13.93
N ASN A 30 6.58 14.08 14.81
CA ASN A 30 7.08 15.02 15.80
C ASN A 30 5.97 15.58 16.71
N VAL A 31 5.09 14.71 17.15
CA VAL A 31 4.01 15.01 18.09
C VAL A 31 4.08 14.05 19.28
N SER A 32 3.27 14.33 20.31
CA SER A 32 3.20 13.42 21.45
C SER A 32 2.39 12.17 21.16
N THR A 33 2.70 11.07 21.83
CA THR A 33 1.91 9.84 21.76
C THR A 33 0.47 10.06 22.20
N GLN A 34 0.25 10.93 23.18
CA GLN A 34 -1.09 11.32 23.63
C GLN A 34 -1.90 12.00 22.53
N ALA A 35 -1.26 12.81 21.69
CA ALA A 35 -1.94 13.43 20.55
C ALA A 35 -2.48 12.36 19.58
N VAL A 36 -1.65 11.40 19.19
CA VAL A 36 -2.06 10.30 18.33
C VAL A 36 -3.19 9.50 18.97
N SER A 37 -3.08 9.17 20.24
CA SER A 37 -4.11 8.46 20.98
C SER A 37 -5.44 9.20 20.99
N LYS A 38 -5.43 10.50 21.20
CA LYS A 38 -6.63 11.33 21.17
C LYS A 38 -7.29 11.39 19.79
N TRP A 39 -6.49 11.44 18.73
CA TRP A 39 -7.02 11.39 17.37
C TRP A 39 -7.74 10.07 17.11
N GLU A 40 -7.13 8.96 17.47
CA GLU A 40 -7.69 7.63 17.27
C GLU A 40 -8.95 7.40 18.11
N GLN A 41 -9.05 8.03 19.28
CA GLN A 41 -10.23 7.99 20.14
C GLN A 41 -11.31 9.01 19.78
N LYS A 42 -11.09 9.81 18.73
CA LYS A 42 -12.00 10.88 18.30
C LYS A 42 -12.20 12.01 19.32
N ILE A 43 -11.27 12.15 20.25
CA ILE A 43 -11.29 13.24 21.25
C ILE A 43 -10.82 14.54 20.62
N SER A 44 -9.83 14.47 19.72
CA SER A 44 -9.31 15.60 18.96
C SER A 44 -8.98 15.17 17.54
N SER A 45 -8.70 16.15 16.68
CA SER A 45 -8.26 15.92 15.31
C SER A 45 -6.86 16.46 15.11
N PRO A 46 -6.07 15.88 14.18
CA PRO A 46 -4.78 16.46 13.84
C PRO A 46 -4.95 17.85 13.25
N ASP A 47 -3.94 18.68 13.45
CA ASP A 47 -3.86 19.98 12.78
C ASP A 47 -3.84 19.78 11.27
N ILE A 48 -4.50 20.68 10.54
CA ILE A 48 -4.56 20.62 9.08
C ILE A 48 -3.17 20.62 8.44
N THR A 49 -2.21 21.27 9.05
CA THR A 49 -0.82 21.33 8.57
C THR A 49 -0.10 20.00 8.69
N LEU A 50 -0.56 19.09 9.54
CA LEU A 50 -0.01 17.74 9.69
C LEU A 50 -0.56 16.74 8.69
N LEU A 51 -1.66 17.02 8.03
CA LEU A 51 -2.31 16.08 7.12
C LEU A 51 -1.41 15.60 5.97
N PRO A 52 -0.64 16.47 5.32
CA PRO A 52 0.31 16.02 4.29
C PRO A 52 1.39 15.10 4.84
N GLU A 53 1.88 15.37 6.04
CA GLU A 53 2.90 14.53 6.69
C GLU A 53 2.34 13.15 7.07
N ILE A 54 1.13 13.11 7.62
CA ILE A 54 0.44 11.85 7.95
C ILE A 54 0.25 11.01 6.68
N ALA A 55 -0.24 11.61 5.62
CA ALA A 55 -0.41 10.94 4.34
C ALA A 55 0.92 10.41 3.79
N SER A 56 1.98 11.20 3.91
CA SER A 56 3.32 10.80 3.49
C SER A 56 3.86 9.61 4.29
N VAL A 57 3.68 9.60 5.60
CA VAL A 57 4.11 8.48 6.46
C VAL A 57 3.45 7.17 6.03
N PHE A 58 2.20 7.22 5.64
CA PHE A 58 1.45 6.04 5.19
C PHE A 58 1.56 5.77 3.69
N SER A 59 2.29 6.59 2.93
CA SER A 59 2.39 6.50 1.47
C SER A 59 1.03 6.51 0.78
N ILE A 60 0.13 7.34 1.26
CA ILE A 60 -1.21 7.55 0.69
C ILE A 60 -1.41 9.02 0.33
N SER A 61 -2.44 9.31 -0.45
CA SER A 61 -2.86 10.68 -0.72
C SER A 61 -3.68 11.24 0.46
N ILE A 62 -3.81 12.57 0.53
CA ILE A 62 -4.71 13.21 1.49
C ILE A 62 -6.16 12.76 1.24
N ASP A 63 -6.55 12.59 -0.02
CA ASP A 63 -7.88 12.09 -0.37
C ASP A 63 -8.15 10.71 0.21
N GLU A 64 -7.18 9.81 0.13
CA GLU A 64 -7.27 8.49 0.76
C GLU A 64 -7.38 8.57 2.27
N LEU A 65 -6.65 9.50 2.88
CA LEU A 65 -6.73 9.73 4.32
C LEU A 65 -8.14 10.16 4.74
N PHE A 66 -8.84 10.90 3.86
CA PHE A 66 -10.24 11.28 4.07
C PHE A 66 -11.25 10.23 3.56
N GLY A 67 -10.79 9.11 3.09
CA GLY A 67 -11.64 7.98 2.68
C GLY A 67 -12.17 8.04 1.26
N LYS A 68 -11.64 8.92 0.44
CA LYS A 68 -11.90 8.83 -1.00
C LYS A 68 -11.17 7.64 -1.59
N LYS A 69 -11.88 6.83 -2.36
CA LYS A 69 -11.26 5.78 -3.14
C LYS A 69 -10.48 6.42 -4.27
N VAL A 70 -9.21 6.09 -4.35
CA VAL A 70 -8.38 6.44 -5.50
C VAL A 70 -8.20 5.16 -6.29
N ASP A 71 -8.70 5.17 -7.51
CA ASP A 71 -8.45 4.08 -8.45
C ASP A 71 -6.99 4.18 -8.87
N ARG A 72 -6.15 3.41 -8.19
CA ARG A 72 -4.76 3.24 -8.58
C ARG A 72 -4.63 1.93 -9.32
N GLU A 73 -4.23 2.02 -10.56
CA GLU A 73 -3.79 0.83 -11.26
C GLU A 73 -2.54 0.28 -10.59
N PRO A 74 -2.47 -1.03 -10.36
CA PRO A 74 -1.29 -1.63 -9.79
C PRO A 74 -0.11 -1.42 -10.73
N VAL A 75 0.99 -0.89 -10.20
CA VAL A 75 2.24 -0.79 -10.94
C VAL A 75 2.96 -2.13 -10.84
N PHE A 76 2.99 -2.87 -11.94
CA PHE A 76 3.76 -4.09 -12.04
C PHE A 76 5.17 -3.78 -12.49
N ASN A 77 6.12 -3.94 -11.59
CA ASN A 77 7.54 -3.89 -11.95
C ASN A 77 8.01 -5.30 -12.27
N LEU A 78 8.33 -5.50 -13.54
CA LEU A 78 9.05 -6.68 -13.96
C LEU A 78 10.51 -6.50 -13.57
N VAL A 79 10.99 -7.28 -12.61
CA VAL A 79 12.40 -7.29 -12.27
C VAL A 79 13.11 -8.23 -13.24
N ASP A 80 13.66 -7.64 -14.27
CA ASP A 80 14.41 -8.34 -15.31
C ASP A 80 15.88 -8.48 -14.88
N ASN A 81 16.15 -9.43 -14.01
CA ASN A 81 17.54 -9.77 -13.64
C ASN A 81 17.76 -11.28 -13.55
N VAL A 82 16.88 -12.05 -14.14
CA VAL A 82 17.10 -13.48 -14.25
C VAL A 82 17.77 -13.71 -15.59
N PRO A 83 19.02 -14.21 -15.62
CA PRO A 83 19.60 -14.62 -16.90
C PRO A 83 18.65 -15.60 -17.55
N TRP A 84 18.30 -15.33 -18.78
CA TRP A 84 17.48 -16.22 -19.57
C TRP A 84 18.21 -17.56 -19.71
N ASP A 85 17.86 -18.49 -18.86
CA ASP A 85 18.21 -19.87 -19.05
C ASP A 85 17.08 -20.58 -19.82
N ASP A 86 17.23 -21.84 -20.09
CA ASP A 86 16.23 -22.63 -20.82
C ASP A 86 14.88 -22.68 -20.06
N ASP A 87 14.87 -22.30 -18.80
CA ASP A 87 13.68 -22.33 -17.94
C ASP A 87 12.81 -21.06 -18.03
N ARG A 88 13.29 -19.98 -18.63
CA ARG A 88 12.53 -18.73 -18.88
C ARG A 88 11.63 -18.31 -17.72
N LYS A 89 12.23 -18.04 -16.58
CA LYS A 89 11.50 -17.59 -15.39
C LYS A 89 11.51 -16.10 -15.28
N ILE A 90 10.38 -15.53 -14.93
CA ILE A 90 10.27 -14.13 -14.57
C ILE A 90 9.81 -13.98 -13.12
N ARG A 91 10.20 -12.88 -12.51
CA ARG A 91 9.72 -12.49 -11.19
C ARG A 91 8.82 -11.27 -11.35
N ILE A 92 7.61 -11.36 -10.81
CA ILE A 92 6.69 -10.25 -10.73
C ILE A 92 6.68 -9.75 -9.29
N ALA A 93 6.95 -8.46 -9.12
CA ALA A 93 6.89 -7.79 -7.83
C ALA A 93 5.82 -6.71 -7.85
N VAL A 94 5.00 -6.69 -6.83
CA VAL A 94 3.94 -5.69 -6.65
C VAL A 94 4.35 -4.74 -5.54
N TYR A 95 4.36 -3.46 -5.84
CA TYR A 95 4.73 -2.42 -4.90
C TYR A 95 3.57 -1.49 -4.59
N HIS A 96 3.52 -1.04 -3.35
CA HIS A 96 2.73 0.10 -2.95
C HIS A 96 3.71 1.22 -2.54
N GLY A 97 3.84 2.25 -3.36
CA GLY A 97 4.93 3.21 -3.22
C GLY A 97 6.28 2.53 -3.37
N LYS A 98 7.13 2.62 -2.35
CA LYS A 98 8.45 1.96 -2.30
C LYS A 98 8.43 0.60 -1.59
N LYS A 99 7.31 0.23 -1.00
CA LYS A 99 7.18 -1.00 -0.21
C LYS A 99 6.81 -2.18 -1.12
N LEU A 100 7.64 -3.22 -1.07
CA LEU A 100 7.33 -4.49 -1.71
C LEU A 100 6.19 -5.19 -0.95
N MET A 101 5.09 -5.45 -1.63
CA MET A 101 3.90 -6.08 -1.03
C MET A 101 3.85 -7.56 -1.32
N GLN A 102 4.17 -7.94 -2.54
CA GLN A 102 4.12 -9.33 -2.98
C GLN A 102 5.13 -9.56 -4.09
N GLN A 103 5.70 -10.74 -4.14
CA GLN A 103 6.46 -11.18 -5.32
C GLN A 103 6.15 -12.64 -5.62
N SER A 104 6.17 -12.96 -6.90
CA SER A 104 5.95 -14.31 -7.40
C SER A 104 6.86 -14.59 -8.58
N THR A 105 7.23 -15.85 -8.75
CA THR A 105 8.05 -16.32 -9.88
C THR A 105 7.19 -17.16 -10.78
N HIS A 106 7.25 -16.89 -12.07
CA HIS A 106 6.45 -17.59 -13.09
C HIS A 106 7.34 -18.12 -14.20
N GLN A 107 7.05 -19.32 -14.66
CA GLN A 107 7.70 -19.90 -15.80
C GLN A 107 6.99 -19.48 -17.08
N LEU A 108 7.75 -18.99 -18.05
CA LEU A 108 7.23 -18.54 -19.33
C LEU A 108 7.40 -19.61 -20.39
N GLN A 109 6.47 -19.62 -21.33
CA GLN A 109 6.54 -20.44 -22.52
C GLN A 109 6.80 -19.58 -23.76
N LYS A 110 7.29 -20.16 -24.81
CA LYS A 110 7.42 -19.46 -26.08
C LYS A 110 6.03 -19.04 -26.58
N GLY A 111 5.88 -17.77 -26.93
CA GLY A 111 4.62 -17.22 -27.41
C GLY A 111 4.02 -16.26 -26.39
N THR A 112 2.70 -16.16 -26.36
CA THR A 112 1.97 -15.26 -25.46
C THR A 112 1.73 -15.94 -24.12
N ASN A 113 2.14 -15.27 -23.05
CA ASN A 113 1.93 -15.72 -21.66
C ASN A 113 0.95 -14.78 -20.97
N LYS A 114 -0.04 -15.35 -20.31
CA LYS A 114 -1.00 -14.62 -19.51
C LYS A 114 -0.80 -14.98 -18.06
N ILE A 115 -0.40 -14.01 -17.24
CA ILE A 115 -0.13 -14.22 -15.82
C ILE A 115 -1.17 -13.44 -15.03
N ASN A 116 -1.95 -14.13 -14.21
CA ASN A 116 -2.89 -13.52 -13.30
C ASN A 116 -2.16 -13.22 -11.99
N VAL A 117 -2.20 -11.97 -11.58
CA VAL A 117 -1.66 -11.52 -10.31
C VAL A 117 -2.81 -11.11 -9.42
N HIS A 118 -2.94 -11.78 -8.29
CA HIS A 118 -3.90 -11.43 -7.27
C HIS A 118 -3.16 -10.87 -6.07
N PHE A 119 -3.60 -9.72 -5.63
CA PHE A 119 -2.99 -9.00 -4.53
C PHE A 119 -4.08 -8.48 -3.60
N ASP A 120 -3.91 -8.78 -2.31
CA ASP A 120 -4.83 -8.39 -1.25
C ASP A 120 -4.07 -7.51 -0.24
N TYR A 121 -4.39 -6.24 -0.22
CA TYR A 121 -3.80 -5.27 0.70
C TYR A 121 -4.84 -4.82 1.71
N GLY A 122 -5.01 -5.63 2.75
CA GLY A 122 -5.99 -5.38 3.78
C GLY A 122 -7.42 -5.34 3.20
N GLU A 123 -8.33 -4.75 3.93
CA GLU A 123 -9.73 -4.67 3.52
C GLU A 123 -10.02 -3.56 2.50
N VAL A 124 -9.07 -2.68 2.26
CA VAL A 124 -9.25 -1.47 1.44
C VAL A 124 -8.91 -1.69 -0.02
N TYR A 125 -7.88 -2.49 -0.30
CA TYR A 125 -7.41 -2.71 -1.66
C TYR A 125 -7.38 -4.20 -1.99
N LYS A 126 -8.24 -4.59 -2.91
CA LYS A 126 -8.15 -5.88 -3.59
C LYS A 126 -7.84 -5.59 -5.05
N ILE A 127 -6.63 -5.90 -5.46
CA ILE A 127 -6.16 -5.64 -6.81
C ILE A 127 -5.99 -6.96 -7.54
N HIS A 128 -6.65 -7.06 -8.69
CA HIS A 128 -6.47 -8.17 -9.60
C HIS A 128 -5.92 -7.62 -10.91
N GLY A 129 -4.76 -8.09 -11.29
CA GLY A 129 -4.09 -7.67 -12.51
C GLY A 129 -3.80 -8.84 -13.43
N VAL A 130 -3.75 -8.56 -14.71
CA VAL A 130 -3.33 -9.50 -15.75
C VAL A 130 -2.13 -8.93 -16.47
N CYS A 131 -1.04 -9.67 -16.47
CA CYS A 131 0.16 -9.32 -17.20
C CYS A 131 0.24 -10.18 -18.46
N ASN A 132 0.33 -9.53 -19.63
CA ASN A 132 0.49 -10.19 -20.91
C ASN A 132 1.93 -10.00 -21.37
N LEU A 133 2.63 -11.09 -21.60
CA LEU A 133 4.00 -11.09 -22.08
C LEU A 133 4.09 -11.93 -23.36
N ASN A 134 4.71 -11.36 -24.39
CA ASN A 134 4.94 -12.04 -25.65
C ASN A 134 6.44 -12.27 -25.85
N LEU A 135 6.81 -13.50 -26.02
CA LEU A 135 8.20 -13.93 -26.24
C LEU A 135 8.46 -14.36 -27.67
#